data_3831d7c05c9fec41257f0b27760c1362
#
_entry.id   3831d7c05c9fec41257f0b27760c1362
#
_cell.length_a   1.000
_cell.length_b   1.000
_cell.length_c   1.000
_cell.angle_alpha   90.00
_cell.angle_beta   90.00
_cell.angle_gamma   90.00
#
_symmetry.space_group_name_H-M   'P 1'
#
loop_
_entity.id
_entity.type
_entity.pdbx_description
1 polymer ?
#
loop_
_entity_poly.entity_id
_entity_poly.type
_entity_poly.pdbx_seq_one_letter_code
_entity_poly.pdbx_strand_id
1 'polypeptide(L)'
;MTAKTSGEIEKEFIDNLKASTKKDLDGWLAEIRSLGITKRNDIINSLKTDYGFGHMNASLLTGIYFNGGKPVYGSTDALLENQFAKAESMREIYDAVVDLVKQSFPGVTVLPKKTYVSILEKREFAAINIKPKELRIGFDLGDRAFDQRVTKSKLSGPMPRISHMVVVTNKESLDEDMITLLRESHSRTHS
;
A
#
# COMPACT_ATOMS: atom_id res chain seq x y z
N MET A 1 -13.40 11.52 -11.83
CA MET A 1 -13.62 10.12 -11.41
C MET A 1 -12.47 9.73 -10.49
N THR A 2 -12.74 9.47 -9.24
CA THR A 2 -11.74 8.96 -8.28
C THR A 2 -11.37 7.51 -8.67
N ALA A 3 -10.08 7.21 -8.76
CA ALA A 3 -9.61 5.86 -9.02
C ALA A 3 -10.02 4.94 -7.85
N LYS A 4 -10.58 3.75 -8.15
CA LYS A 4 -10.94 2.76 -7.14
C LYS A 4 -9.71 2.29 -6.38
N THR A 5 -9.84 2.12 -5.09
CA THR A 5 -8.80 1.52 -4.24
C THR A 5 -8.69 0.01 -4.51
N SER A 6 -7.56 -0.60 -4.13
CA SER A 6 -7.39 -2.05 -4.27
C SER A 6 -8.44 -2.84 -3.48
N GLY A 7 -8.89 -2.33 -2.32
CA GLY A 7 -9.94 -2.96 -1.52
C GLY A 7 -11.31 -2.88 -2.19
N GLU A 8 -11.64 -1.74 -2.83
CA GLU A 8 -12.89 -1.62 -3.60
C GLU A 8 -12.91 -2.53 -4.82
N ILE A 9 -11.77 -2.65 -5.52
CA ILE A 9 -11.63 -3.58 -6.65
C ILE A 9 -11.78 -5.03 -6.20
N GLU A 10 -11.15 -5.41 -5.08
CA GLU A 10 -11.26 -6.77 -4.54
C GLU A 10 -12.68 -7.06 -4.06
N LYS A 11 -13.33 -6.11 -3.38
CA LYS A 11 -14.71 -6.26 -2.95
C LYS A 11 -15.65 -6.44 -4.15
N GLU A 12 -15.55 -5.59 -5.15
CA GLU A 12 -16.33 -5.68 -6.38
C GLU A 12 -16.10 -7.02 -7.12
N PHE A 13 -14.86 -7.49 -7.15
CA PHE A 13 -14.53 -8.81 -7.70
C PHE A 13 -15.25 -9.92 -6.94
N ILE A 14 -15.22 -9.93 -5.60
CA ILE A 14 -15.88 -10.95 -4.77
C ILE A 14 -17.40 -10.90 -4.97
N ASP A 15 -17.99 -9.70 -4.93
CA ASP A 15 -19.44 -9.49 -5.07
C ASP A 15 -19.95 -9.98 -6.44
N ASN A 16 -19.16 -9.80 -7.51
CA ASN A 16 -19.51 -10.20 -8.87
C ASN A 16 -19.06 -11.64 -9.25
N LEU A 17 -18.29 -12.31 -8.41
CA LEU A 17 -17.66 -13.59 -8.75
C LEU A 17 -18.69 -14.66 -9.13
N LYS A 18 -19.76 -14.82 -8.35
CA LYS A 18 -20.82 -15.79 -8.60
C LYS A 18 -21.60 -15.49 -9.88
N ALA A 19 -21.89 -14.22 -10.14
CA ALA A 19 -22.61 -13.82 -11.35
C ALA A 19 -21.79 -14.08 -12.62
N SER A 20 -20.48 -13.80 -12.57
CA SER A 20 -19.59 -13.92 -13.72
C SER A 20 -19.10 -15.35 -14.00
N THR A 21 -18.98 -16.19 -12.95
CA THR A 21 -18.37 -17.52 -13.06
C THR A 21 -19.31 -18.67 -12.67
N LYS A 22 -20.53 -18.37 -12.20
CA LYS A 22 -21.53 -19.30 -11.65
C LYS A 22 -21.07 -20.05 -10.38
N LYS A 23 -19.91 -19.70 -9.82
CA LYS A 23 -19.34 -20.30 -8.61
C LYS A 23 -18.95 -19.17 -7.65
N ASP A 24 -19.32 -19.28 -6.37
CA ASP A 24 -18.98 -18.31 -5.34
C ASP A 24 -17.53 -18.45 -4.86
N LEU A 25 -17.13 -17.60 -3.94
CA LEU A 25 -15.76 -17.57 -3.41
C LEU A 25 -15.38 -18.92 -2.79
N ASP A 26 -16.22 -19.47 -1.92
CA ASP A 26 -15.93 -20.74 -1.24
C ASP A 26 -15.78 -21.89 -2.24
N GLY A 27 -16.63 -21.92 -3.27
CA GLY A 27 -16.55 -22.88 -4.37
C GLY A 27 -15.24 -22.75 -5.15
N TRP A 28 -14.76 -21.53 -5.40
CA TRP A 28 -13.47 -21.31 -6.07
C TRP A 28 -12.27 -21.65 -5.18
N LEU A 29 -12.36 -21.38 -3.88
CA LEU A 29 -11.30 -21.77 -2.94
C LEU A 29 -11.18 -23.30 -2.82
N ALA A 30 -12.32 -24.03 -2.84
CA ALA A 30 -12.34 -25.49 -2.89
C ALA A 30 -11.75 -26.02 -4.20
N GLU A 31 -12.07 -25.42 -5.33
CA GLU A 31 -11.51 -25.75 -6.64
C GLU A 31 -9.99 -25.61 -6.65
N ILE A 32 -9.46 -24.45 -6.26
CA ILE A 32 -8.01 -24.22 -6.19
C ILE A 32 -7.33 -25.25 -5.29
N ARG A 33 -7.96 -25.62 -4.16
CA ARG A 33 -7.42 -26.64 -3.27
C ARG A 33 -7.37 -28.02 -3.94
N SER A 34 -8.39 -28.34 -4.76
CA SER A 34 -8.46 -29.64 -5.47
C SER A 34 -7.41 -29.78 -6.57
N LEU A 35 -6.89 -28.66 -7.11
CA LEU A 35 -5.81 -28.68 -8.11
C LEU A 35 -4.50 -29.24 -7.54
N GLY A 36 -4.29 -29.23 -6.22
CA GLY A 36 -3.05 -29.68 -5.58
C GLY A 36 -1.83 -28.84 -5.90
N ILE A 37 -2.03 -27.66 -6.52
CA ILE A 37 -0.94 -26.75 -6.91
C ILE A 37 -0.53 -25.91 -5.72
N THR A 38 0.76 -25.88 -5.41
CA THR A 38 1.29 -25.13 -4.25
C THR A 38 1.92 -23.78 -4.62
N LYS A 39 2.38 -23.62 -5.86
CA LYS A 39 3.01 -22.38 -6.30
C LYS A 39 2.00 -21.36 -6.80
N ARG A 40 2.11 -20.13 -6.29
CA ARG A 40 1.19 -19.02 -6.61
C ARG A 40 1.04 -18.80 -8.13
N ASN A 41 2.15 -18.72 -8.85
CA ASN A 41 2.12 -18.41 -10.28
C ASN A 41 1.48 -19.54 -11.10
N ASP A 42 1.63 -20.79 -10.70
CA ASP A 42 1.05 -21.94 -11.38
C ASP A 42 -0.48 -21.97 -11.18
N ILE A 43 -0.98 -21.58 -9.99
CA ILE A 43 -2.41 -21.39 -9.74
C ILE A 43 -2.96 -20.27 -10.64
N ILE A 44 -2.28 -19.11 -10.69
CA ILE A 44 -2.70 -17.99 -11.55
C ILE A 44 -2.77 -18.43 -13.02
N ASN A 45 -1.79 -19.19 -13.48
CA ASN A 45 -1.76 -19.69 -14.85
C ASN A 45 -2.90 -20.67 -15.13
N SER A 46 -3.15 -21.65 -14.25
CA SER A 46 -4.27 -22.57 -14.39
C SER A 46 -5.62 -21.83 -14.39
N LEU A 47 -5.83 -20.87 -13.48
CA LEU A 47 -7.05 -20.07 -13.49
C LEU A 47 -7.27 -19.30 -14.80
N LYS A 48 -6.19 -18.87 -15.45
CA LYS A 48 -6.25 -18.18 -16.75
C LYS A 48 -6.53 -19.12 -17.91
N THR A 49 -5.78 -20.23 -17.97
CA THR A 49 -5.81 -21.15 -19.12
C THR A 49 -7.01 -22.09 -19.08
N ASP A 50 -7.33 -22.62 -17.90
CA ASP A 50 -8.31 -23.70 -17.77
C ASP A 50 -9.71 -23.17 -17.43
N TYR A 51 -9.77 -22.00 -16.77
CA TYR A 51 -11.02 -21.39 -16.30
C TYR A 51 -11.33 -20.01 -16.92
N GLY A 52 -10.46 -19.47 -17.76
CA GLY A 52 -10.69 -18.23 -18.51
C GLY A 52 -10.66 -16.94 -17.69
N PHE A 53 -10.04 -16.94 -16.50
CA PHE A 53 -9.89 -15.73 -15.74
C PHE A 53 -8.94 -14.72 -16.40
N GLY A 54 -9.26 -13.44 -16.36
CA GLY A 54 -8.28 -12.39 -16.63
C GLY A 54 -7.18 -12.38 -15.56
N HIS A 55 -5.97 -11.97 -15.93
CA HIS A 55 -4.79 -12.01 -15.01
C HIS A 55 -5.05 -11.34 -13.64
N MET A 56 -5.71 -10.18 -13.62
CA MET A 56 -6.01 -9.46 -12.38
C MET A 56 -6.93 -10.29 -11.46
N ASN A 57 -8.01 -10.83 -11.99
CA ASN A 57 -8.96 -11.62 -11.22
C ASN A 57 -8.36 -12.96 -10.75
N ALA A 58 -7.56 -13.62 -11.58
CA ALA A 58 -6.80 -14.81 -11.17
C ALA A 58 -5.81 -14.48 -10.02
N SER A 59 -5.13 -13.34 -10.10
CA SER A 59 -4.21 -12.89 -9.05
C SER A 59 -4.93 -12.54 -7.75
N LEU A 60 -6.09 -11.88 -7.80
CA LEU A 60 -6.93 -11.58 -6.64
C LEU A 60 -7.41 -12.87 -5.96
N LEU A 61 -8.02 -13.77 -6.72
CA LEU A 61 -8.55 -15.04 -6.22
C LEU A 61 -7.44 -15.90 -5.57
N THR A 62 -6.29 -15.99 -6.24
CA THR A 62 -5.12 -16.69 -5.69
C THR A 62 -4.60 -16.01 -4.43
N GLY A 63 -4.63 -14.67 -4.38
CA GLY A 63 -4.28 -13.91 -3.19
C GLY A 63 -5.17 -14.24 -2.00
N ILE A 64 -6.48 -14.25 -2.21
CA ILE A 64 -7.47 -14.62 -1.20
C ILE A 64 -7.26 -16.07 -0.73
N TYR A 65 -7.00 -17.00 -1.65
CA TYR A 65 -6.69 -18.39 -1.30
C TYR A 65 -5.50 -18.50 -0.33
N PHE A 66 -4.37 -17.85 -0.64
CA PHE A 66 -3.19 -17.84 0.25
C PHE A 66 -3.40 -17.03 1.53
N ASN A 67 -4.42 -16.16 1.57
CA ASN A 67 -4.81 -15.41 2.78
C ASN A 67 -5.88 -16.15 3.62
N GLY A 68 -5.98 -17.46 3.46
CA GLY A 68 -6.92 -18.29 4.23
C GLY A 68 -8.39 -18.05 3.89
N GLY A 69 -8.68 -17.60 2.66
CA GLY A 69 -10.05 -17.31 2.20
C GLY A 69 -10.54 -15.90 2.54
N LYS A 70 -9.73 -15.08 3.18
CA LYS A 70 -10.08 -13.70 3.54
C LYS A 70 -9.57 -12.71 2.48
N PRO A 71 -10.28 -11.59 2.25
CA PRO A 71 -9.81 -10.52 1.39
C PRO A 71 -8.39 -10.08 1.75
N VAL A 72 -7.56 -9.86 0.73
CA VAL A 72 -6.15 -9.46 0.90
C VAL A 72 -6.02 -7.99 1.20
N TYR A 73 -6.87 -7.18 0.53
CA TYR A 73 -6.82 -5.73 0.64
C TYR A 73 -7.78 -5.19 1.70
N GLY A 74 -8.82 -5.94 2.06
CA GLY A 74 -9.75 -5.63 3.12
C GLY A 74 -10.26 -4.18 3.12
N SER A 75 -10.57 -3.63 4.29
CA SER A 75 -10.75 -2.20 4.48
C SER A 75 -9.39 -1.50 4.56
N THR A 76 -9.36 -0.18 4.30
CA THR A 76 -8.18 0.68 4.47
C THR A 76 -7.59 0.53 5.88
N ASP A 77 -8.46 0.37 6.88
CA ASP A 77 -8.08 0.16 8.27
C ASP A 77 -7.37 -1.17 8.47
N ALA A 78 -7.86 -2.26 7.85
CA ALA A 78 -7.20 -3.57 7.93
C ALA A 78 -5.81 -3.56 7.31
N LEU A 79 -5.59 -2.81 6.22
CA LEU A 79 -4.26 -2.65 5.61
C LEU A 79 -3.31 -1.91 6.54
N LEU A 80 -3.79 -0.88 7.24
CA LEU A 80 -3.00 -0.14 8.20
C LEU A 80 -2.65 -1.01 9.42
N GLU A 81 -3.64 -1.69 10.00
CA GLU A 81 -3.45 -2.60 11.13
C GLU A 81 -2.44 -3.72 10.81
N ASN A 82 -2.49 -4.28 9.60
CA ASN A 82 -1.53 -5.28 9.16
C ASN A 82 -0.08 -4.73 9.11
N GLN A 83 0.11 -3.44 8.79
CA GLN A 83 1.43 -2.81 8.82
C GLN A 83 1.93 -2.60 10.26
N PHE A 84 1.02 -2.37 11.22
CA PHE A 84 1.35 -2.23 12.62
C PHE A 84 1.51 -3.55 13.38
N ALA A 85 1.15 -4.69 12.82
CA ALA A 85 1.17 -6.01 13.50
C ALA A 85 2.50 -6.34 14.22
N LYS A 86 3.62 -5.74 13.78
CA LYS A 86 4.94 -5.89 14.42
C LYS A 86 5.58 -4.53 14.77
N ALA A 87 4.81 -3.45 14.76
CA ALA A 87 5.29 -2.08 14.87
C ALA A 87 4.37 -1.19 15.73
N GLU A 88 3.63 -1.76 16.66
CA GLU A 88 2.64 -1.02 17.46
C GLU A 88 3.26 0.16 18.22
N SER A 89 4.52 0.04 18.66
CA SER A 89 5.26 1.13 19.31
C SER A 89 5.47 2.36 18.43
N MET A 90 5.27 2.24 17.11
CA MET A 90 5.42 3.34 16.16
C MET A 90 4.10 4.08 15.89
N ARG A 91 2.97 3.62 16.43
CA ARG A 91 1.64 4.18 16.16
C ARG A 91 1.55 5.66 16.53
N GLU A 92 1.98 6.04 17.71
CA GLU A 92 1.93 7.43 18.15
C GLU A 92 2.79 8.37 17.28
N ILE A 93 3.91 7.87 16.77
CA ILE A 93 4.77 8.66 15.88
C ILE A 93 4.11 8.75 14.50
N TYR A 94 3.51 7.67 14.02
CA TYR A 94 2.76 7.66 12.78
C TYR A 94 1.58 8.64 12.82
N ASP A 95 0.80 8.63 13.88
CA ASP A 95 -0.33 9.54 14.07
C ASP A 95 0.14 11.00 14.04
N ALA A 96 1.25 11.30 14.72
CA ALA A 96 1.87 12.63 14.68
C ALA A 96 2.35 13.04 13.27
N VAL A 97 2.89 12.11 12.47
CA VAL A 97 3.24 12.35 11.06
C VAL A 97 1.98 12.65 10.24
N VAL A 98 0.92 11.88 10.42
CA VAL A 98 -0.35 12.06 9.70
C VAL A 98 -0.98 13.42 10.04
N ASP A 99 -0.97 13.80 11.31
CA ASP A 99 -1.48 15.09 11.75
C ASP A 99 -0.67 16.26 11.16
N LEU A 100 0.66 16.17 11.19
CA LEU A 100 1.56 17.14 10.57
C LEU A 100 1.26 17.31 9.08
N VAL A 101 1.10 16.20 8.35
CA VAL A 101 0.81 16.21 6.92
C VAL A 101 -0.56 16.81 6.65
N LYS A 102 -1.60 16.44 7.39
CA LYS A 102 -2.97 16.97 7.23
C LYS A 102 -3.06 18.47 7.53
N GLN A 103 -2.33 18.93 8.54
CA GLN A 103 -2.25 20.36 8.89
C GLN A 103 -1.52 21.17 7.82
N SER A 104 -0.46 20.60 7.23
CA SER A 104 0.35 21.27 6.21
C SER A 104 -0.30 21.27 4.82
N PHE A 105 -1.15 20.27 4.52
CA PHE A 105 -1.77 20.06 3.21
C PHE A 105 -3.26 19.72 3.36
N PRO A 106 -4.17 20.71 3.42
CA PRO A 106 -5.60 20.47 3.69
C PRO A 106 -6.31 19.54 2.69
N GLY A 107 -5.79 19.42 1.44
CA GLY A 107 -6.35 18.54 0.40
C GLY A 107 -5.77 17.13 0.36
N VAL A 108 -4.88 16.80 1.31
CA VAL A 108 -4.15 15.53 1.28
C VAL A 108 -5.03 14.32 1.62
N THR A 109 -4.76 13.23 0.93
CA THR A 109 -5.27 11.90 1.27
C THR A 109 -4.12 11.04 1.79
N VAL A 110 -4.31 10.42 2.95
CA VAL A 110 -3.40 9.42 3.52
C VAL A 110 -4.02 8.05 3.25
N LEU A 111 -3.40 7.26 2.39
CA LEU A 111 -3.98 6.03 1.86
C LEU A 111 -3.10 4.81 2.17
N PRO A 112 -3.46 3.97 3.15
CA PRO A 112 -2.79 2.71 3.38
C PRO A 112 -2.83 1.78 2.16
N LYS A 113 -1.68 1.25 1.80
CA LYS A 113 -1.47 0.22 0.80
C LYS A 113 -1.02 -1.07 1.48
N LYS A 114 -0.72 -2.12 0.72
CA LYS A 114 -0.31 -3.42 1.29
C LYS A 114 1.01 -3.35 2.09
N THR A 115 1.97 -2.53 1.66
CA THR A 115 3.33 -2.51 2.22
C THR A 115 3.79 -1.13 2.68
N TYR A 116 3.01 -0.09 2.44
CA TYR A 116 3.32 1.28 2.78
C TYR A 116 2.05 2.13 2.89
N VAL A 117 2.18 3.34 3.39
CA VAL A 117 1.12 4.35 3.36
C VAL A 117 1.49 5.42 2.34
N SER A 118 0.61 5.64 1.38
CA SER A 118 0.76 6.67 0.36
C SER A 118 0.21 8.00 0.86
N ILE A 119 0.95 9.09 0.64
CA ILE A 119 0.53 10.46 0.91
C ILE A 119 0.38 11.16 -0.43
N LEU A 120 -0.84 11.53 -0.78
CA LEU A 120 -1.17 12.07 -2.10
C LEU A 120 -2.23 13.18 -2.02
N GLU A 121 -2.19 14.06 -2.97
CA GLU A 121 -3.30 14.95 -3.31
C GLU A 121 -3.84 14.52 -4.70
N LYS A 122 -3.36 15.07 -5.80
CA LYS A 122 -3.62 14.52 -7.14
C LYS A 122 -2.68 13.36 -7.48
N ARG A 123 -1.44 13.45 -6.99
CA ARG A 123 -0.38 12.43 -7.16
C ARG A 123 0.28 12.14 -5.83
N GLU A 124 0.88 10.96 -5.71
CA GLU A 124 1.69 10.59 -4.55
C GLU A 124 2.94 11.47 -4.52
N PHE A 125 3.13 12.22 -3.43
CA PHE A 125 4.31 13.06 -3.21
C PHE A 125 5.17 12.59 -2.03
N ALA A 126 4.58 11.80 -1.13
CA ALA A 126 5.35 11.17 -0.05
C ALA A 126 4.79 9.78 0.26
N ALA A 127 5.58 8.98 0.96
CA ALA A 127 5.21 7.63 1.35
C ALA A 127 5.80 7.26 2.70
N ILE A 128 5.11 6.41 3.48
CA ILE A 128 5.59 5.95 4.77
C ILE A 128 5.69 4.42 4.74
N ASN A 129 6.87 3.87 5.05
CA ASN A 129 7.00 2.48 5.47
C ASN A 129 7.06 2.41 6.99
N ILE A 130 6.20 1.60 7.57
CA ILE A 130 6.14 1.33 9.00
C ILE A 130 7.05 0.13 9.29
N LYS A 131 8.05 0.32 10.15
CA LYS A 131 8.99 -0.71 10.59
C LYS A 131 8.90 -0.86 12.12
N PRO A 132 9.34 -1.98 12.70
CA PRO A 132 9.17 -2.24 14.13
C PRO A 132 9.75 -1.18 15.09
N LYS A 133 10.76 -0.43 14.65
CA LYS A 133 11.48 0.54 15.48
C LYS A 133 11.67 1.91 14.81
N GLU A 134 11.12 2.11 13.61
CA GLU A 134 11.28 3.34 12.85
C GLU A 134 10.17 3.51 11.82
N LEU A 135 9.86 4.73 11.46
CA LEU A 135 9.15 5.07 10.24
C LEU A 135 10.17 5.54 9.20
N ARG A 136 9.98 5.10 7.96
CA ARG A 136 10.74 5.62 6.82
C ARG A 136 9.81 6.47 5.99
N ILE A 137 10.08 7.78 5.95
CA ILE A 137 9.28 8.72 5.18
C ILE A 137 10.04 9.03 3.89
N GLY A 138 9.42 8.69 2.76
CA GLY A 138 9.99 8.88 1.43
C GLY A 138 9.45 10.13 0.74
N PHE A 139 10.28 10.76 -0.10
CA PHE A 139 10.01 12.01 -0.81
C PHE A 139 10.50 11.97 -2.26
N ASP A 140 9.83 12.71 -3.13
CA ASP A 140 10.34 13.09 -4.45
C ASP A 140 11.08 14.43 -4.35
N LEU A 141 12.39 14.40 -4.17
CA LEU A 141 13.23 15.59 -4.10
C LEU A 141 14.10 15.80 -5.36
N GLY A 142 13.81 15.06 -6.43
CA GLY A 142 14.55 15.16 -7.69
C GLY A 142 16.03 14.83 -7.55
N ASP A 143 16.88 15.77 -7.95
CA ASP A 143 18.35 15.63 -7.94
C ASP A 143 19.01 16.16 -6.66
N ARG A 144 18.22 16.35 -5.60
CA ARG A 144 18.76 16.78 -4.30
C ARG A 144 19.86 15.81 -3.84
N ALA A 145 20.99 16.36 -3.41
CA ALA A 145 22.07 15.57 -2.84
C ALA A 145 21.65 14.89 -1.52
N PHE A 146 22.11 13.68 -1.31
CA PHE A 146 21.95 12.98 -0.03
C PHE A 146 22.88 13.60 1.04
N ASP A 147 22.42 13.56 2.27
CA ASP A 147 23.17 14.01 3.45
C ASP A 147 22.98 13.02 4.61
N GLN A 148 23.35 13.44 5.85
CA GLN A 148 23.21 12.60 7.03
C GLN A 148 21.75 12.31 7.40
N ARG A 149 20.82 13.21 7.06
CA ARG A 149 19.38 13.09 7.37
C ARG A 149 18.59 12.54 6.18
N VAL A 150 18.84 13.09 4.99
CA VAL A 150 18.13 12.74 3.77
C VAL A 150 18.95 11.73 2.98
N THR A 151 18.58 10.49 3.05
CA THR A 151 19.30 9.36 2.45
C THR A 151 18.57 8.77 1.27
N LYS A 152 19.25 7.90 0.50
CA LYS A 152 18.62 7.15 -0.60
C LYS A 152 17.48 6.29 -0.08
N SER A 153 16.34 6.37 -0.73
CA SER A 153 15.13 5.63 -0.36
C SER A 153 15.37 4.11 -0.37
N LYS A 154 14.94 3.46 0.72
CA LYS A 154 14.85 2.01 0.89
C LYS A 154 13.41 1.58 1.13
N LEU A 155 12.44 2.40 0.71
CA LEU A 155 11.03 2.08 0.81
C LEU A 155 10.65 0.98 -0.19
N SER A 156 9.73 0.11 0.23
CA SER A 156 9.13 -0.91 -0.63
C SER A 156 7.72 -0.51 -0.99
N GLY A 157 7.43 -0.41 -2.27
CA GLY A 157 6.06 -0.19 -2.78
C GLY A 157 5.80 1.16 -3.44
N PRO A 158 6.36 2.32 -2.98
CA PRO A 158 6.10 3.59 -3.65
C PRO A 158 6.71 3.69 -5.05
N MET A 159 6.31 4.72 -5.78
CA MET A 159 6.84 5.02 -7.11
C MET A 159 8.35 5.29 -7.06
N PRO A 160 9.13 4.92 -8.10
CA PRO A 160 10.60 5.08 -8.12
C PRO A 160 11.08 6.51 -7.91
N ARG A 161 10.26 7.52 -8.25
CA ARG A 161 10.58 8.94 -8.01
C ARG A 161 10.67 9.30 -6.52
N ILE A 162 10.04 8.51 -5.62
CA ILE A 162 10.24 8.63 -4.17
C ILE A 162 11.63 8.08 -3.82
N SER A 163 12.65 8.79 -4.24
CA SER A 163 14.06 8.36 -4.24
C SER A 163 14.83 8.78 -2.99
N HIS A 164 14.27 9.67 -2.19
CA HIS A 164 14.84 10.18 -0.95
C HIS A 164 14.04 9.70 0.25
N MET A 165 14.68 9.55 1.41
CA MET A 165 13.96 9.23 2.65
C MET A 165 14.63 9.83 3.88
N VAL A 166 13.81 10.03 4.91
CA VAL A 166 14.21 10.32 6.28
C VAL A 166 13.74 9.17 7.18
N VAL A 167 14.56 8.78 8.14
CA VAL A 167 14.20 7.83 9.19
C VAL A 167 13.71 8.60 10.41
N VAL A 168 12.55 8.24 10.93
CA VAL A 168 11.92 8.86 12.11
C VAL A 168 11.75 7.80 13.18
N THR A 169 12.33 8.04 14.36
CA THR A 169 12.28 7.14 15.52
C THR A 169 11.60 7.77 16.72
N ASN A 170 11.35 9.08 16.69
CA ASN A 170 10.71 9.86 17.74
C ASN A 170 9.97 11.07 17.14
N LYS A 171 9.14 11.74 17.95
CA LYS A 171 8.34 12.90 17.52
C LYS A 171 9.18 14.17 17.30
N GLU A 172 10.33 14.28 17.93
CA GLU A 172 11.26 15.41 17.82
C GLU A 172 11.85 15.54 16.40
N SER A 173 11.86 14.44 15.65
CA SER A 173 12.25 14.42 14.23
C SER A 173 11.22 15.08 13.29
N LEU A 174 10.02 15.40 13.79
CA LEU A 174 8.95 16.06 13.05
C LEU A 174 9.04 17.59 13.18
N ASP A 175 10.15 18.12 12.74
CA ASP A 175 10.53 19.52 12.84
C ASP A 175 10.22 20.32 11.55
N GLU A 176 10.61 21.60 11.52
CA GLU A 176 10.44 22.50 10.38
C GLU A 176 11.13 21.98 9.09
N ASP A 177 12.26 21.29 9.24
CA ASP A 177 12.94 20.69 8.08
C ASP A 177 12.10 19.56 7.47
N MET A 178 11.41 18.75 8.27
CA MET A 178 10.48 17.74 7.80
C MET A 178 9.35 18.38 6.99
N ILE A 179 8.78 19.48 7.47
CA ILE A 179 7.74 20.23 6.75
C ILE A 179 8.28 20.77 5.44
N THR A 180 9.51 21.28 5.44
CA THR A 180 10.18 21.79 4.24
C THR A 180 10.37 20.70 3.18
N LEU A 181 10.81 19.51 3.58
CA LEU A 181 10.96 18.34 2.67
C LEU A 181 9.62 17.91 2.08
N LEU A 182 8.56 17.88 2.90
CA LEU A 182 7.21 17.59 2.43
C LEU A 182 6.71 18.61 1.41
N ARG A 183 6.93 19.91 1.65
CA ARG A 183 6.55 20.99 0.74
C ARG A 183 7.33 20.95 -0.58
N GLU A 184 8.64 20.69 -0.51
CA GLU A 184 9.48 20.52 -1.70
C GLU A 184 8.95 19.38 -2.57
N SER A 185 8.72 18.21 -1.97
CA SER A 185 8.18 17.03 -2.65
C SER A 185 6.79 17.26 -3.23
N HIS A 186 5.90 17.93 -2.48
CA HIS A 186 4.57 18.29 -2.93
C HIS A 186 4.63 19.23 -4.15
N SER A 187 5.42 20.29 -4.08
CA SER A 187 5.56 21.26 -5.18
C SER A 187 6.06 20.61 -6.47
N ARG A 188 7.02 19.69 -6.39
CA ARG A 188 7.54 18.95 -7.56
C ARG A 188 6.49 18.06 -8.23
N THR A 189 5.54 17.57 -7.46
CA THR A 189 4.52 16.64 -7.96
C THR A 189 3.29 17.35 -8.53
N HIS A 190 3.12 18.64 -8.20
CA HIS A 190 1.93 19.44 -8.53
C HIS A 190 2.26 20.68 -9.41
N SER A 191 3.53 20.82 -9.81
CA SER A 191 3.97 21.81 -10.83
C SER A 191 3.61 21.41 -12.25
#